data_2d5043c173416c0088b54f8775ef5ecf
#
_entry.id   2d5043c173416c0088b54f8775ef5ecf
#
_cell.length_a   1.000
_cell.length_b   1.000
_cell.length_c   1.000
_cell.angle_alpha   90.00
_cell.angle_beta   90.00
_cell.angle_gamma   90.00
#
_symmetry.space_group_name_H-M   'P 1'
#
loop_
_entity.id
_entity.type
_entity.pdbx_description
1 polymer ?
#
loop_
_entity_poly.entity_id
_entity_poly.type
_entity_poly.pdbx_seq_one_letter_code
_entity_poly.pdbx_strand_id
1 'polypeptide(L)'
;MQVSDTIIKQPQEKLLTDAALMQSLKEAIAQKLAPDVTNIDLKGIYPEEFLRDIGSLGAYGQGVSTEYGGTGRGVLPALKAIEIVSETCLSTGFMTWCHNACSWYLQNTDNPFLKEQILPQVATGKLLSGTGLSNPMKHFAGIEKIKIIATPCEGGYILNGTLPWVSNIGDQHLFGISAQIEGTDNYLMAIAQGGMQGLELKQDVHFIALEGTNTFRCLFRNAFISHDWVLAAPCDRYVEYIKAGFILMQVGMGLGLTQNCIDLMRRIDRTKQHVNQYLDDRPDEMEDELETLRLKSYRLAEAIGHGREIVSKEILREVIESRATASELSLRASQSLMLHAGAIGYVHGSVYDRRLRESYFVAMVTPALKHLRKVLASMS
;
A
#
# COMPACT_ATOMS: atom_id res chain seq x y z
N MET A 1 -25.23 36.80 17.49
CA MET A 1 -24.65 36.95 16.16
C MET A 1 -24.72 35.56 15.51
N GLN A 2 -25.71 35.36 14.64
CA GLN A 2 -25.95 34.08 13.96
C GLN A 2 -24.89 33.88 12.87
N VAL A 3 -24.12 32.79 12.95
CA VAL A 3 -23.24 32.34 11.87
C VAL A 3 -24.10 31.50 10.94
N SER A 4 -24.29 32.00 9.74
CA SER A 4 -25.07 31.39 8.65
C SER A 4 -24.34 30.14 8.14
N ASP A 5 -24.95 28.96 8.36
CA ASP A 5 -24.55 27.69 7.76
C ASP A 5 -24.90 27.67 6.26
N THR A 6 -23.98 28.13 5.44
CA THR A 6 -24.06 27.91 3.99
C THR A 6 -23.18 26.70 3.65
N ILE A 7 -23.74 25.50 3.76
CA ILE A 7 -23.15 24.29 3.17
C ILE A 7 -23.19 24.48 1.64
N ILE A 8 -22.08 24.90 1.07
CA ILE A 8 -21.87 24.90 -0.37
C ILE A 8 -21.74 23.43 -0.79
N LYS A 9 -22.84 22.84 -1.29
CA LYS A 9 -22.78 21.59 -2.04
C LYS A 9 -21.91 21.82 -3.27
N GLN A 10 -20.66 21.37 -3.24
CA GLN A 10 -19.84 21.29 -4.45
C GLN A 10 -20.54 20.35 -5.45
N PRO A 11 -20.53 20.66 -6.76
CA PRO A 11 -21.10 19.76 -7.77
C PRO A 11 -20.37 18.42 -7.66
N GLN A 12 -21.13 17.32 -7.58
CA GLN A 12 -20.61 15.96 -7.69
C GLN A 12 -19.97 15.83 -9.08
N GLU A 13 -18.66 15.97 -9.16
CA GLU A 13 -17.92 15.59 -10.36
C GLU A 13 -18.25 14.13 -10.67
N LYS A 14 -18.63 13.89 -11.92
CA LYS A 14 -19.09 12.58 -12.38
C LYS A 14 -17.97 11.56 -12.20
N LEU A 15 -18.09 10.70 -11.20
CA LEU A 15 -17.11 9.66 -10.89
C LEU A 15 -16.84 8.79 -12.13
N LEU A 16 -15.56 8.64 -12.49
CA LEU A 16 -15.13 7.88 -13.65
C LEU A 16 -15.53 6.41 -13.53
N THR A 17 -15.85 5.75 -14.64
CA THR A 17 -15.94 4.28 -14.71
C THR A 17 -14.56 3.67 -14.46
N ASP A 18 -14.48 2.38 -14.11
CA ASP A 18 -13.19 1.71 -13.89
C ASP A 18 -12.27 1.81 -15.13
N ALA A 19 -12.83 1.61 -16.32
CA ALA A 19 -12.08 1.73 -17.57
C ALA A 19 -11.57 3.16 -17.80
N ALA A 20 -12.40 4.17 -17.53
CA ALA A 20 -12.01 5.57 -17.67
C ALA A 20 -10.95 5.96 -16.62
N LEU A 21 -11.08 5.49 -15.37
CA LEU A 21 -10.06 5.69 -14.34
C LEU A 21 -8.72 5.07 -14.77
N MET A 22 -8.73 3.81 -15.20
CA MET A 22 -7.49 3.14 -15.63
C MET A 22 -6.84 3.86 -16.82
N GLN A 23 -7.62 4.36 -17.76
CA GLN A 23 -7.11 5.15 -18.88
C GLN A 23 -6.48 6.46 -18.41
N SER A 24 -7.17 7.21 -17.54
CA SER A 24 -6.64 8.47 -16.98
C SER A 24 -5.38 8.25 -16.15
N LEU A 25 -5.30 7.14 -15.40
CA LEU A 25 -4.08 6.76 -14.69
C LEU A 25 -2.93 6.45 -15.64
N LYS A 26 -3.17 5.72 -16.73
CA LYS A 26 -2.13 5.44 -17.75
C LYS A 26 -1.58 6.73 -18.35
N GLU A 27 -2.44 7.69 -18.65
CA GLU A 27 -2.05 9.00 -19.19
C GLU A 27 -1.22 9.79 -18.17
N ALA A 28 -1.66 9.88 -16.92
CA ALA A 28 -0.91 10.55 -15.86
C ALA A 28 0.45 9.89 -15.60
N ILE A 29 0.52 8.56 -15.61
CA ILE A 29 1.75 7.79 -15.47
C ILE A 29 2.72 8.11 -16.61
N ALA A 30 2.24 8.08 -17.85
CA ALA A 30 3.09 8.34 -19.02
C ALA A 30 3.64 9.77 -19.04
N GLN A 31 2.83 10.75 -18.64
CA GLN A 31 3.18 12.17 -18.70
C GLN A 31 4.01 12.64 -17.50
N LYS A 32 3.72 12.15 -16.29
CA LYS A 32 4.28 12.70 -15.04
C LYS A 32 5.18 11.74 -14.28
N LEU A 33 4.84 10.43 -14.23
CA LEU A 33 5.62 9.47 -13.46
C LEU A 33 6.79 8.89 -14.23
N ALA A 34 6.56 8.40 -15.45
CA ALA A 34 7.58 7.71 -16.23
C ALA A 34 8.85 8.55 -16.49
N PRO A 35 8.77 9.86 -16.77
CA PRO A 35 9.96 10.69 -16.93
C PRO A 35 10.78 10.85 -15.64
N ASP A 36 10.15 10.72 -14.47
CA ASP A 36 10.80 11.02 -13.18
C ASP A 36 11.26 9.79 -12.38
N VAL A 37 11.00 8.58 -12.90
CA VAL A 37 11.31 7.31 -12.21
C VAL A 37 12.77 7.21 -11.77
N THR A 38 13.72 7.67 -12.60
CA THR A 38 15.16 7.64 -12.27
C THR A 38 15.48 8.57 -11.09
N ASN A 39 14.85 9.73 -11.01
CA ASN A 39 15.03 10.65 -9.89
C ASN A 39 14.42 10.07 -8.60
N ILE A 40 13.26 9.44 -8.69
CA ILE A 40 12.60 8.75 -7.57
C ILE A 40 13.51 7.62 -7.04
N ASP A 41 14.05 6.77 -7.92
CA ASP A 41 14.88 5.63 -7.55
C ASP A 41 16.26 6.04 -7.02
N LEU A 42 17.01 6.85 -7.78
CA LEU A 42 18.42 7.12 -7.49
C LEU A 42 18.66 8.36 -6.60
N LYS A 43 17.73 9.32 -6.60
CA LYS A 43 17.88 10.57 -5.83
C LYS A 43 16.90 10.66 -4.66
N GLY A 44 16.01 9.68 -4.49
CA GLY A 44 15.04 9.69 -3.40
C GLY A 44 13.99 10.81 -3.51
N ILE A 45 13.71 11.32 -4.72
CA ILE A 45 12.71 12.38 -4.90
C ILE A 45 11.30 11.81 -4.63
N TYR A 46 10.60 12.41 -3.68
CA TYR A 46 9.22 12.05 -3.35
C TYR A 46 8.27 12.64 -4.39
N PRO A 47 7.46 11.82 -5.10
CA PRO A 47 6.60 12.28 -6.19
C PRO A 47 5.25 12.83 -5.68
N GLU A 48 5.26 13.84 -4.80
CA GLU A 48 4.05 14.35 -4.13
C GLU A 48 2.99 14.84 -5.10
N GLU A 49 3.39 15.60 -6.12
CA GLU A 49 2.46 16.14 -7.12
C GLU A 49 1.73 15.00 -7.84
N PHE A 50 2.47 13.98 -8.31
CA PHE A 50 1.86 12.83 -8.97
C PHE A 50 0.88 12.08 -8.04
N LEU A 51 1.25 11.88 -6.76
CA LEU A 51 0.37 11.21 -5.80
C LEU A 51 -0.94 12.00 -5.55
N ARG A 52 -0.87 13.33 -5.51
CA ARG A 52 -2.07 14.19 -5.39
C ARG A 52 -2.92 14.13 -6.66
N ASP A 53 -2.30 14.14 -7.83
CA ASP A 53 -2.99 14.07 -9.12
C ASP A 53 -3.78 12.77 -9.26
N ILE A 54 -3.17 11.61 -9.01
CA ILE A 54 -3.90 10.33 -9.08
C ILE A 54 -5.01 10.23 -8.02
N GLY A 55 -4.84 10.88 -6.87
CA GLY A 55 -5.90 11.03 -5.86
C GLY A 55 -7.09 11.81 -6.42
N SER A 56 -6.83 12.94 -7.09
CA SER A 56 -7.88 13.76 -7.73
C SER A 56 -8.60 13.00 -8.87
N LEU A 57 -7.92 12.08 -9.55
CA LEU A 57 -8.51 11.17 -10.54
C LEU A 57 -9.36 10.07 -9.89
N GLY A 58 -9.28 9.87 -8.58
CA GLY A 58 -10.07 8.89 -7.83
C GLY A 58 -9.33 7.57 -7.52
N ALA A 59 -8.01 7.49 -7.65
CA ALA A 59 -7.23 6.28 -7.37
C ALA A 59 -7.35 5.80 -5.90
N TYR A 60 -7.67 6.70 -4.96
CA TYR A 60 -7.75 6.41 -3.53
C TYR A 60 -9.17 6.25 -2.99
N GLY A 61 -10.17 6.67 -3.75
CA GLY A 61 -11.58 6.64 -3.34
C GLY A 61 -12.35 5.41 -3.78
N GLN A 62 -11.72 4.42 -4.39
CA GLN A 62 -12.43 3.28 -4.98
C GLN A 62 -13.16 2.41 -3.95
N GLY A 63 -12.49 2.11 -2.83
CA GLY A 63 -13.07 1.36 -1.72
C GLY A 63 -13.93 2.21 -0.77
N VAL A 64 -13.94 3.53 -0.95
CA VAL A 64 -14.69 4.47 -0.12
C VAL A 64 -16.12 4.59 -0.62
N SER A 65 -17.11 4.59 0.29
CA SER A 65 -18.52 4.72 -0.08
C SER A 65 -18.81 6.09 -0.69
N THR A 66 -19.85 6.17 -1.52
CA THR A 66 -20.28 7.40 -2.19
C THR A 66 -20.71 8.50 -1.22
N GLU A 67 -21.17 8.13 -0.04
CA GLU A 67 -21.53 9.03 1.06
C GLU A 67 -20.32 9.88 1.52
N TYR A 68 -19.10 9.29 1.46
CA TYR A 68 -17.86 9.97 1.88
C TYR A 68 -16.96 10.37 0.69
N GLY A 69 -17.57 10.56 -0.48
CA GLY A 69 -16.89 11.08 -1.67
C GLY A 69 -16.10 10.05 -2.48
N GLY A 70 -16.26 8.77 -2.21
CA GLY A 70 -15.69 7.69 -2.99
C GLY A 70 -16.61 7.17 -4.09
N THR A 71 -16.21 6.05 -4.72
CA THR A 71 -16.99 5.39 -5.77
C THR A 71 -17.82 4.22 -5.27
N GLY A 72 -17.54 3.70 -4.10
CA GLY A 72 -18.20 2.52 -3.54
C GLY A 72 -17.99 1.25 -4.35
N ARG A 73 -16.84 1.07 -5.01
CA ARG A 73 -16.58 -0.09 -5.90
C ARG A 73 -15.74 -1.18 -5.25
N GLY A 74 -15.36 -1.00 -3.98
CA GLY A 74 -14.60 -1.99 -3.22
C GLY A 74 -13.11 -2.05 -3.54
N VAL A 75 -12.49 -3.18 -3.20
CA VAL A 75 -11.04 -3.37 -3.23
C VAL A 75 -10.47 -3.53 -4.64
N LEU A 76 -11.24 -4.08 -5.59
CA LEU A 76 -10.74 -4.45 -6.92
C LEU A 76 -10.14 -3.27 -7.71
N PRO A 77 -10.82 -2.11 -7.86
CA PRO A 77 -10.23 -1.00 -8.59
C PRO A 77 -9.02 -0.38 -7.88
N ALA A 78 -8.97 -0.43 -6.54
CA ALA A 78 -7.79 0.01 -5.78
C ALA A 78 -6.59 -0.89 -6.06
N LEU A 79 -6.78 -2.22 -6.09
CA LEU A 79 -5.75 -3.20 -6.46
C LEU A 79 -5.24 -2.93 -7.88
N LYS A 80 -6.14 -2.70 -8.86
CA LYS A 80 -5.76 -2.37 -10.24
C LYS A 80 -4.97 -1.05 -10.35
N ALA A 81 -5.34 -0.03 -9.57
CA ALA A 81 -4.59 1.23 -9.55
C ALA A 81 -3.15 1.02 -9.01
N ILE A 82 -2.99 0.22 -7.97
CA ILE A 82 -1.67 -0.14 -7.42
C ILE A 82 -0.86 -0.92 -8.46
N GLU A 83 -1.47 -1.88 -9.14
CA GLU A 83 -0.84 -2.67 -10.18
C GLU A 83 -0.28 -1.79 -11.30
N ILE A 84 -1.12 -0.93 -11.90
CA ILE A 84 -0.74 -0.12 -13.07
C ILE A 84 0.36 0.92 -12.74
N VAL A 85 0.34 1.50 -11.52
CA VAL A 85 1.42 2.39 -11.08
C VAL A 85 2.72 1.61 -10.87
N SER A 86 2.64 0.38 -10.33
CA SER A 86 3.79 -0.48 -10.06
C SER A 86 4.47 -1.01 -11.32
N GLU A 87 3.75 -1.11 -12.44
CA GLU A 87 4.35 -1.41 -13.75
C GLU A 87 5.43 -0.39 -14.13
N THR A 88 5.25 0.86 -13.76
CA THR A 88 6.20 1.94 -14.08
C THR A 88 7.22 2.17 -12.97
N CYS A 89 6.77 2.28 -11.71
CA CYS A 89 7.59 2.59 -10.55
C CYS A 89 7.04 1.90 -9.30
N LEU A 90 7.81 0.98 -8.74
CA LEU A 90 7.36 0.26 -7.52
C LEU A 90 7.33 1.18 -6.30
N SER A 91 8.26 2.13 -6.18
CA SER A 91 8.24 3.13 -5.11
C SER A 91 6.90 3.86 -5.05
N THR A 92 6.43 4.34 -6.20
CA THR A 92 5.15 5.05 -6.30
C THR A 92 3.95 4.09 -6.15
N GLY A 93 4.04 2.87 -6.69
CA GLY A 93 3.02 1.83 -6.47
C GLY A 93 2.87 1.44 -5.00
N PHE A 94 3.98 1.37 -4.27
CA PHE A 94 3.97 1.14 -2.83
C PHE A 94 3.31 2.30 -2.06
N MET A 95 3.63 3.54 -2.40
CA MET A 95 2.97 4.70 -1.79
C MET A 95 1.47 4.76 -2.12
N THR A 96 1.09 4.38 -3.35
CA THR A 96 -0.32 4.23 -3.75
C THR A 96 -1.01 3.17 -2.88
N TRP A 97 -0.34 2.05 -2.60
CA TRP A 97 -0.86 1.05 -1.66
C TRP A 97 -0.96 1.59 -0.23
N CYS A 98 0.07 2.27 0.29
CA CYS A 98 0.05 2.86 1.64
C CYS A 98 -1.15 3.77 1.84
N HIS A 99 -1.43 4.61 0.84
CA HIS A 99 -2.56 5.52 0.86
C HIS A 99 -3.91 4.79 0.81
N ASN A 100 -4.08 3.83 -0.11
CA ASN A 100 -5.28 3.01 -0.19
C ASN A 100 -5.52 2.19 1.08
N ALA A 101 -4.44 1.71 1.75
CA ALA A 101 -4.56 1.05 3.04
C ALA A 101 -5.13 1.98 4.12
N CYS A 102 -4.68 3.24 4.18
CA CYS A 102 -5.24 4.23 5.11
C CYS A 102 -6.71 4.56 4.78
N SER A 103 -7.04 4.75 3.49
CA SER A 103 -8.44 4.91 3.04
C SER A 103 -9.30 3.73 3.49
N TRP A 104 -8.77 2.51 3.39
CA TRP A 104 -9.43 1.28 3.81
C TRP A 104 -9.69 1.23 5.33
N TYR A 105 -8.73 1.70 6.15
CA TYR A 105 -8.95 1.82 7.59
C TYR A 105 -10.09 2.80 7.89
N LEU A 106 -10.02 4.00 7.33
CA LEU A 106 -11.03 5.05 7.53
C LEU A 106 -12.42 4.62 7.06
N GLN A 107 -12.52 3.90 5.94
CA GLN A 107 -13.80 3.36 5.45
C GLN A 107 -14.44 2.37 6.43
N ASN A 108 -13.63 1.57 7.11
CA ASN A 108 -14.10 0.48 7.95
C ASN A 108 -14.25 0.82 9.44
N THR A 109 -13.86 2.01 9.90
CA THR A 109 -14.08 2.43 11.29
C THR A 109 -15.57 2.77 11.54
N ASP A 110 -15.98 2.73 12.80
CA ASP A 110 -17.27 3.25 13.25
C ASP A 110 -17.18 4.67 13.83
N ASN A 111 -15.96 5.26 13.85
CA ASN A 111 -15.74 6.61 14.34
C ASN A 111 -16.29 7.65 13.34
N PRO A 112 -17.34 8.41 13.70
CA PRO A 112 -17.98 9.34 12.78
C PRO A 112 -17.08 10.51 12.39
N PHE A 113 -16.23 11.02 13.31
CA PHE A 113 -15.30 12.11 13.00
C PHE A 113 -14.33 11.70 11.87
N LEU A 114 -13.73 10.51 11.97
CA LEU A 114 -12.80 10.02 10.96
C LEU A 114 -13.49 9.79 9.62
N LYS A 115 -14.74 9.30 9.63
CA LYS A 115 -15.51 9.06 8.41
C LYS A 115 -15.97 10.33 7.71
N GLU A 116 -16.49 11.27 8.47
CA GLU A 116 -17.14 12.47 7.92
C GLU A 116 -16.14 13.57 7.62
N GLN A 117 -15.11 13.73 8.46
CA GLN A 117 -14.18 14.86 8.37
C GLN A 117 -12.86 14.49 7.67
N ILE A 118 -12.38 13.27 7.82
CA ILE A 118 -11.04 12.87 7.36
C ILE A 118 -11.08 12.04 6.09
N LEU A 119 -11.93 11.01 6.04
CA LEU A 119 -12.02 10.09 4.90
C LEU A 119 -12.24 10.79 3.54
N PRO A 120 -13.12 11.80 3.39
CA PRO A 120 -13.29 12.49 2.10
C PRO A 120 -12.03 13.19 1.60
N GLN A 121 -11.21 13.72 2.51
CA GLN A 121 -9.95 14.38 2.16
C GLN A 121 -8.86 13.37 1.77
N VAL A 122 -8.83 12.21 2.42
CA VAL A 122 -7.93 11.10 2.07
C VAL A 122 -8.36 10.48 0.74
N ALA A 123 -9.66 10.21 0.54
CA ALA A 123 -10.20 9.62 -0.68
C ALA A 123 -9.88 10.43 -1.96
N THR A 124 -9.73 11.75 -1.83
CA THR A 124 -9.41 12.67 -2.93
C THR A 124 -7.92 13.03 -3.04
N GLY A 125 -7.06 12.50 -2.16
CA GLY A 125 -5.64 12.84 -2.13
C GLY A 125 -5.31 14.26 -1.62
N LYS A 126 -6.29 14.99 -1.07
CA LYS A 126 -6.06 16.28 -0.40
C LYS A 126 -5.19 16.12 0.85
N LEU A 127 -5.45 15.08 1.64
CA LEU A 127 -4.58 14.61 2.70
C LEU A 127 -3.91 13.32 2.23
N LEU A 128 -2.59 13.36 2.05
CA LEU A 128 -1.81 12.15 1.76
C LEU A 128 -1.66 11.32 3.03
N SER A 129 -1.53 10.00 2.87
CA SER A 129 -1.50 9.12 4.02
C SER A 129 -0.68 7.85 3.79
N GLY A 130 -0.13 7.32 4.88
CA GLY A 130 0.67 6.13 4.95
C GLY A 130 0.13 5.08 5.93
N THR A 131 0.96 4.10 6.25
CA THR A 131 0.61 3.04 7.18
C THR A 131 1.80 2.63 8.05
N GLY A 132 1.63 2.66 9.37
CA GLY A 132 2.60 2.23 10.39
C GLY A 132 2.34 0.81 10.92
N LEU A 133 1.63 -0.04 10.17
CA LEU A 133 1.18 -1.35 10.67
C LEU A 133 2.22 -2.49 10.52
N SER A 134 3.44 -2.22 10.10
CA SER A 134 4.47 -3.28 9.99
C SER A 134 4.71 -4.01 11.32
N ASN A 135 4.89 -3.26 12.42
CA ASN A 135 5.04 -3.86 13.74
C ASN A 135 3.75 -4.52 14.25
N PRO A 136 2.57 -3.87 14.19
CA PRO A 136 1.32 -4.52 14.57
C PRO A 136 1.04 -5.83 13.84
N MET A 137 1.21 -5.88 12.54
CA MET A 137 1.00 -7.10 11.75
C MET A 137 1.90 -8.26 12.19
N LYS A 138 3.16 -7.98 12.54
CA LYS A 138 4.07 -8.98 13.09
C LYS A 138 3.69 -9.38 14.51
N HIS A 139 3.19 -8.44 15.32
CA HIS A 139 2.71 -8.72 16.66
C HIS A 139 1.53 -9.68 16.64
N PHE A 140 0.47 -9.37 15.90
CA PHE A 140 -0.71 -10.24 15.77
C PHE A 140 -0.42 -11.61 15.13
N ALA A 141 0.69 -11.75 14.41
CA ALA A 141 1.19 -13.03 13.91
C ALA A 141 2.15 -13.75 14.89
N GLY A 142 2.34 -13.24 16.11
CA GLY A 142 3.22 -13.82 17.12
C GLY A 142 4.71 -13.82 16.71
N ILE A 143 5.17 -12.80 15.97
CA ILE A 143 6.56 -12.67 15.50
C ILE A 143 7.37 -11.73 16.38
N GLU A 144 6.80 -10.59 16.79
CA GLU A 144 7.44 -9.62 17.66
C GLU A 144 6.42 -8.92 18.59
N LYS A 145 6.88 -8.25 19.64
CA LYS A 145 6.00 -7.48 20.54
C LYS A 145 5.62 -6.15 19.90
N ILE A 146 4.44 -5.63 20.30
CA ILE A 146 4.02 -4.26 19.97
C ILE A 146 5.03 -3.25 20.55
N LYS A 147 5.27 -2.16 19.82
CA LYS A 147 6.33 -1.19 20.17
C LYS A 147 5.81 0.15 20.66
N ILE A 148 4.51 0.40 20.54
CA ILE A 148 3.88 1.61 21.07
C ILE A 148 2.98 1.21 22.24
N ILE A 149 3.07 1.98 23.32
CA ILE A 149 2.19 1.90 24.47
C ILE A 149 1.29 3.14 24.48
N ALA A 150 0.02 2.94 24.76
CA ALA A 150 -1.00 3.96 24.86
C ALA A 150 -1.50 4.03 26.31
N THR A 151 -1.09 5.05 27.05
CA THR A 151 -1.55 5.30 28.42
C THR A 151 -2.88 6.06 28.38
N PRO A 152 -3.98 5.53 28.92
CA PRO A 152 -5.26 6.24 28.98
C PRO A 152 -5.15 7.56 29.75
N CYS A 153 -5.77 8.61 29.25
CA CYS A 153 -5.87 9.91 29.91
C CYS A 153 -7.21 10.58 29.57
N GLU A 154 -7.50 11.74 30.17
CA GLU A 154 -8.72 12.49 29.87
C GLU A 154 -8.77 12.87 28.37
N GLY A 155 -9.85 12.48 27.69
CA GLY A 155 -10.11 12.79 26.29
C GLY A 155 -9.34 11.94 25.27
N GLY A 156 -8.48 10.98 25.70
CA GLY A 156 -7.70 10.18 24.75
C GLY A 156 -6.63 9.31 25.38
N TYR A 157 -5.47 9.27 24.70
CA TYR A 157 -4.32 8.47 25.09
C TYR A 157 -3.02 9.24 24.91
N ILE A 158 -2.03 8.96 25.77
CA ILE A 158 -0.64 9.38 25.61
C ILE A 158 0.16 8.24 25.01
N LEU A 159 0.79 8.48 23.86
CA LEU A 159 1.56 7.50 23.12
C LEU A 159 3.05 7.62 23.41
N ASN A 160 3.69 6.48 23.70
CA ASN A 160 5.15 6.36 23.85
C ASN A 160 5.64 5.12 23.11
N GLY A 161 6.75 5.27 22.37
CA GLY A 161 7.35 4.16 21.63
C GLY A 161 7.95 4.56 20.30
N THR A 162 8.32 3.55 19.49
CA THR A 162 9.01 3.80 18.21
C THR A 162 8.52 2.85 17.13
N LEU A 163 8.19 3.39 15.97
CA LEU A 163 8.03 2.61 14.73
C LEU A 163 9.28 2.82 13.86
N PRO A 164 9.96 1.74 13.45
CA PRO A 164 11.24 1.90 12.76
C PRO A 164 11.11 2.50 11.36
N TRP A 165 10.06 2.12 10.60
CA TRP A 165 9.88 2.53 9.22
C TRP A 165 8.39 2.68 8.91
N VAL A 166 8.00 3.92 8.64
CA VAL A 166 6.65 4.29 8.18
C VAL A 166 6.81 5.07 6.89
N SER A 167 6.21 4.60 5.82
CA SER A 167 6.38 5.16 4.48
C SER A 167 5.18 5.99 4.07
N ASN A 168 5.39 6.86 3.07
CA ASN A 168 4.40 7.79 2.54
C ASN A 168 3.89 8.76 3.60
N ILE A 169 4.81 9.27 4.43
CA ILE A 169 4.48 10.23 5.49
C ILE A 169 5.34 11.49 5.40
N GLY A 170 4.88 12.52 6.06
CA GLY A 170 5.50 13.84 6.23
C GLY A 170 4.66 14.63 7.24
N ASP A 171 5.04 15.86 7.56
CA ASP A 171 4.41 16.66 8.64
C ASP A 171 2.89 16.79 8.49
N GLN A 172 2.38 16.90 7.26
CA GLN A 172 0.94 17.04 6.98
C GLN A 172 0.24 15.72 6.66
N HIS A 173 0.99 14.61 6.62
CA HIS A 173 0.44 13.32 6.24
C HIS A 173 -0.14 12.58 7.43
N LEU A 174 -1.15 11.76 7.16
CA LEU A 174 -1.78 10.86 8.13
C LEU A 174 -1.20 9.45 8.00
N PHE A 175 -1.25 8.67 9.07
CA PHE A 175 -0.89 7.25 8.99
C PHE A 175 -1.53 6.42 10.11
N GLY A 176 -1.91 5.18 9.75
CA GLY A 176 -2.44 4.23 10.72
C GLY A 176 -1.37 3.70 11.66
N ILE A 177 -1.68 3.64 12.95
CA ILE A 177 -0.84 3.06 14.01
C ILE A 177 -1.65 2.08 14.85
N SER A 178 -0.96 1.18 15.58
CA SER A 178 -1.57 0.42 16.66
C SER A 178 -0.66 0.43 17.89
N ALA A 179 -1.28 0.49 19.07
CA ALA A 179 -0.61 0.54 20.36
C ALA A 179 -1.27 -0.40 21.36
N GLN A 180 -0.50 -0.93 22.30
CA GLN A 180 -1.02 -1.65 23.46
C GLN A 180 -1.57 -0.65 24.47
N ILE A 181 -2.79 -0.88 24.96
CA ILE A 181 -3.37 -0.06 26.03
C ILE A 181 -2.71 -0.47 27.35
N GLU A 182 -2.05 0.47 28.02
CA GLU A 182 -1.28 0.23 29.23
C GLU A 182 -2.11 -0.44 30.33
N GLY A 183 -1.52 -1.42 30.99
CA GLY A 183 -2.17 -2.19 32.05
C GLY A 183 -3.22 -3.19 31.60
N THR A 184 -3.35 -3.44 30.27
CA THR A 184 -4.32 -4.39 29.71
C THR A 184 -3.67 -5.26 28.63
N ASP A 185 -4.38 -6.33 28.21
CA ASP A 185 -4.04 -7.12 27.02
C ASP A 185 -4.74 -6.61 25.75
N ASN A 186 -5.36 -5.44 25.81
CA ASN A 186 -6.08 -4.85 24.71
C ASN A 186 -5.18 -3.92 23.88
N TYR A 187 -5.54 -3.74 22.63
CA TYR A 187 -4.85 -2.88 21.67
C TYR A 187 -5.82 -1.86 21.10
N LEU A 188 -5.33 -0.67 20.80
CA LEU A 188 -6.05 0.30 19.97
C LEU A 188 -5.42 0.41 18.58
N MET A 189 -6.23 0.81 17.62
CA MET A 189 -5.79 1.29 16.33
C MET A 189 -6.26 2.73 16.14
N ALA A 190 -5.37 3.60 15.63
CA ALA A 190 -5.64 5.03 15.50
C ALA A 190 -4.96 5.62 14.27
N ILE A 191 -5.34 6.85 13.92
CA ILE A 191 -4.67 7.67 12.88
C ILE A 191 -3.80 8.72 13.58
N ALA A 192 -2.50 8.71 13.28
CA ALA A 192 -1.56 9.75 13.70
C ALA A 192 -1.30 10.73 12.54
N GLN A 193 -0.94 11.97 12.87
CA GLN A 193 -0.48 12.99 11.92
C GLN A 193 1.01 13.24 12.12
N GLY A 194 1.78 13.35 11.04
CA GLY A 194 3.24 13.45 11.11
C GLY A 194 3.76 14.66 11.90
N GLY A 195 3.08 15.80 11.84
CA GLY A 195 3.43 17.03 12.58
C GLY A 195 2.81 17.17 13.97
N MET A 196 2.18 16.10 14.53
CA MET A 196 1.58 16.18 15.86
C MET A 196 2.62 16.39 16.95
N GLN A 197 2.25 17.10 18.02
CA GLN A 197 3.14 17.31 19.16
C GLN A 197 3.54 15.99 19.82
N GLY A 198 4.82 15.84 20.12
CA GLY A 198 5.36 14.62 20.74
C GLY A 198 5.74 13.52 19.74
N LEU A 199 5.54 13.73 18.44
CA LEU A 199 6.04 12.85 17.38
C LEU A 199 7.25 13.49 16.69
N GLU A 200 8.34 12.74 16.60
CA GLU A 200 9.54 13.11 15.85
C GLU A 200 9.73 12.15 14.69
N LEU A 201 9.84 12.68 13.46
CA LEU A 201 10.14 11.95 12.24
C LEU A 201 11.64 12.01 11.94
N LYS A 202 12.31 10.86 11.80
CA LYS A 202 13.74 10.77 11.46
C LYS A 202 13.95 9.94 10.20
N GLN A 203 14.62 10.53 9.23
CA GLN A 203 15.09 9.84 8.04
C GLN A 203 16.59 9.58 8.17
N ASP A 204 16.96 8.46 8.78
CA ASP A 204 18.32 8.12 9.15
C ASP A 204 18.78 6.77 8.55
N VAL A 205 18.05 6.26 7.56
CA VAL A 205 18.35 4.98 6.90
C VAL A 205 18.26 5.16 5.40
N HIS A 206 19.23 4.63 4.67
CA HIS A 206 19.21 4.50 3.23
C HIS A 206 18.92 3.06 2.84
N PHE A 207 18.02 2.89 1.88
CA PHE A 207 17.60 1.58 1.39
C PHE A 207 18.23 1.29 0.02
N ILE A 208 18.37 0.01 -0.33
CA ILE A 208 18.86 -0.39 -1.66
C ILE A 208 17.86 -0.08 -2.79
N ALA A 209 16.61 0.19 -2.46
CA ALA A 209 15.54 0.60 -3.34
C ALA A 209 14.48 1.38 -2.55
N LEU A 210 13.55 2.05 -3.24
CA LEU A 210 12.44 2.77 -2.63
C LEU A 210 12.85 4.02 -1.79
N GLU A 211 13.96 4.63 -2.09
CA GLU A 211 14.42 5.86 -1.42
C GLU A 211 13.40 7.01 -1.52
N GLY A 212 12.70 7.14 -2.66
CA GLY A 212 11.71 8.20 -2.90
C GLY A 212 10.36 7.98 -2.20
N THR A 213 10.29 7.12 -1.16
CA THR A 213 9.00 6.78 -0.51
C THR A 213 8.70 7.57 0.76
N ASN A 214 9.50 8.57 1.10
CA ASN A 214 9.36 9.31 2.37
C ASN A 214 9.14 8.36 3.55
N THR A 215 10.14 7.51 3.80
CA THR A 215 10.12 6.54 4.89
C THR A 215 10.87 7.07 6.10
N PHE A 216 10.18 7.16 7.22
CA PHE A 216 10.73 7.70 8.47
C PHE A 216 10.65 6.70 9.61
N ARG A 217 11.57 6.84 10.54
CA ARG A 217 11.41 6.35 11.90
C ARG A 217 10.55 7.35 12.68
N CYS A 218 9.49 6.84 13.32
CA CYS A 218 8.57 7.62 14.12
C CYS A 218 8.85 7.40 15.61
N LEU A 219 9.23 8.46 16.34
CA LEU A 219 9.48 8.42 17.78
C LEU A 219 8.35 9.16 18.51
N PHE A 220 7.53 8.43 19.23
CA PHE A 220 6.46 8.98 20.07
C PHE A 220 7.01 9.21 21.49
N ARG A 221 6.92 10.45 21.97
CA ARG A 221 7.32 10.87 23.31
C ARG A 221 6.21 11.74 23.92
N ASN A 222 5.36 11.11 24.73
CA ASN A 222 4.19 11.74 25.33
C ASN A 222 3.29 12.40 24.28
N ALA A 223 3.12 11.76 23.12
CA ALA A 223 2.28 12.26 22.05
C ALA A 223 0.80 12.01 22.39
N PHE A 224 0.01 13.08 22.50
CA PHE A 224 -1.41 12.96 22.80
C PHE A 224 -2.20 12.64 21.52
N ILE A 225 -3.12 11.66 21.63
CA ILE A 225 -4.10 11.35 20.58
C ILE A 225 -5.50 11.35 21.21
N SER A 226 -6.42 12.18 20.69
CA SER A 226 -7.79 12.22 21.18
C SER A 226 -8.61 11.02 20.72
N HIS A 227 -9.73 10.74 21.40
CA HIS A 227 -10.66 9.68 21.00
C HIS A 227 -11.19 9.85 19.56
N ASP A 228 -11.26 11.09 19.03
CA ASP A 228 -11.70 11.36 17.66
C ASP A 228 -10.77 10.73 16.61
N TRP A 229 -9.51 10.49 16.95
CA TRP A 229 -8.52 9.89 16.05
C TRP A 229 -8.36 8.38 16.23
N VAL A 230 -9.15 7.76 17.13
CA VAL A 230 -9.13 6.32 17.37
C VAL A 230 -10.04 5.61 16.38
N LEU A 231 -9.48 4.69 15.59
CA LEU A 231 -10.23 3.84 14.66
C LEU A 231 -11.07 2.78 15.40
N ALA A 232 -10.46 2.13 16.39
CA ALA A 232 -11.10 1.15 17.26
C ALA A 232 -10.27 0.93 18.55
N ALA A 233 -10.96 0.75 19.69
CA ALA A 233 -10.39 0.34 20.98
C ALA A 233 -11.43 -0.43 21.79
N PRO A 234 -11.26 -1.77 22.02
CA PRO A 234 -10.21 -2.64 21.51
C PRO A 234 -10.28 -2.85 20.00
N CYS A 235 -9.13 -3.11 19.35
CA CYS A 235 -9.08 -3.16 17.89
C CYS A 235 -9.04 -4.58 17.29
N ASP A 236 -9.09 -5.64 18.07
CA ASP A 236 -8.91 -7.01 17.58
C ASP A 236 -9.91 -7.37 16.47
N ARG A 237 -11.20 -7.16 16.73
CA ARG A 237 -12.26 -7.41 15.74
C ARG A 237 -12.13 -6.50 14.51
N TYR A 238 -11.73 -5.25 14.72
CA TYR A 238 -11.53 -4.29 13.64
C TYR A 238 -10.37 -4.71 12.71
N VAL A 239 -9.28 -5.21 13.28
CA VAL A 239 -8.14 -5.75 12.50
C VAL A 239 -8.58 -6.93 11.63
N GLU A 240 -9.46 -7.82 12.14
CA GLU A 240 -9.98 -8.92 11.32
C GLU A 240 -10.82 -8.44 10.13
N TYR A 241 -11.56 -7.34 10.25
CA TYR A 241 -12.31 -6.75 9.12
C TYR A 241 -11.38 -6.22 8.01
N ILE A 242 -10.30 -5.52 8.39
CA ILE A 242 -9.45 -4.84 7.42
C ILE A 242 -8.36 -5.73 6.82
N LYS A 243 -8.01 -6.84 7.48
CA LYS A 243 -6.85 -7.67 7.22
C LYS A 243 -6.81 -8.23 5.79
N ALA A 244 -7.91 -8.78 5.29
CA ALA A 244 -7.95 -9.40 3.97
C ALA A 244 -7.71 -8.37 2.85
N GLY A 245 -8.43 -7.23 2.88
CA GLY A 245 -8.24 -6.15 1.91
C GLY A 245 -6.85 -5.54 1.97
N PHE A 246 -6.32 -5.31 3.18
CA PHE A 246 -4.96 -4.81 3.40
C PHE A 246 -3.90 -5.70 2.74
N ILE A 247 -3.99 -7.03 2.92
CA ILE A 247 -3.02 -7.99 2.35
C ILE A 247 -3.23 -8.12 0.84
N LEU A 248 -4.48 -8.21 0.37
CA LEU A 248 -4.77 -8.43 -1.04
C LEU A 248 -4.34 -7.26 -1.92
N MET A 249 -4.57 -6.02 -1.50
CA MET A 249 -4.11 -4.84 -2.25
C MET A 249 -2.60 -4.84 -2.50
N GLN A 250 -1.79 -5.45 -1.63
CA GLN A 250 -0.34 -5.58 -1.86
C GLN A 250 0.02 -6.46 -3.06
N VAL A 251 -0.87 -7.36 -3.47
CA VAL A 251 -0.64 -8.22 -4.64
C VAL A 251 -0.42 -7.37 -5.89
N GLY A 252 -1.11 -6.23 -6.01
CA GLY A 252 -0.97 -5.29 -7.13
C GLY A 252 0.48 -4.85 -7.38
N MET A 253 1.29 -4.69 -6.32
CA MET A 253 2.72 -4.37 -6.47
C MET A 253 3.48 -5.48 -7.23
N GLY A 254 3.24 -6.73 -6.85
CA GLY A 254 3.87 -7.88 -7.49
C GLY A 254 3.39 -8.10 -8.92
N LEU A 255 2.06 -7.93 -9.17
CA LEU A 255 1.49 -8.04 -10.51
C LEU A 255 2.13 -7.02 -11.46
N GLY A 256 2.15 -5.73 -11.08
CA GLY A 256 2.69 -4.66 -11.92
C GLY A 256 4.19 -4.81 -12.17
N LEU A 257 4.99 -5.12 -11.14
CA LEU A 257 6.43 -5.34 -11.31
C LEU A 257 6.70 -6.51 -12.25
N THR A 258 6.00 -7.64 -12.07
CA THR A 258 6.15 -8.83 -12.91
C THR A 258 5.78 -8.55 -14.36
N GLN A 259 4.66 -7.86 -14.60
CA GLN A 259 4.24 -7.45 -15.94
C GLN A 259 5.34 -6.67 -16.65
N ASN A 260 5.90 -5.66 -15.99
CA ASN A 260 6.97 -4.87 -16.59
C ASN A 260 8.25 -5.69 -16.87
N CYS A 261 8.60 -6.65 -16.00
CA CYS A 261 9.71 -7.55 -16.27
C CYS A 261 9.46 -8.40 -17.53
N ILE A 262 8.27 -8.93 -17.71
CA ILE A 262 7.87 -9.70 -18.90
C ILE A 262 7.94 -8.83 -20.15
N ASP A 263 7.42 -7.62 -20.10
CA ASP A 263 7.46 -6.68 -21.24
C ASP A 263 8.89 -6.31 -21.64
N LEU A 264 9.76 -6.13 -20.66
CA LEU A 264 11.18 -5.86 -20.90
C LEU A 264 11.89 -7.08 -21.52
N MET A 265 11.63 -8.30 -21.03
CA MET A 265 12.16 -9.53 -21.64
C MET A 265 11.70 -9.67 -23.10
N ARG A 266 10.41 -9.43 -23.39
CA ARG A 266 9.90 -9.46 -24.77
C ARG A 266 10.58 -8.42 -25.68
N ARG A 267 10.89 -7.23 -25.16
CA ARG A 267 11.65 -6.23 -25.93
C ARG A 267 13.06 -6.68 -26.26
N ILE A 268 13.74 -7.31 -25.30
CA ILE A 268 15.08 -7.87 -25.49
C ILE A 268 15.05 -9.01 -26.52
N ASP A 269 14.05 -9.88 -26.46
CA ASP A 269 13.91 -11.04 -27.30
C ASP A 269 13.68 -10.70 -28.77
N ARG A 270 13.23 -9.48 -29.10
CA ARG A 270 13.17 -9.01 -30.51
C ARG A 270 14.52 -9.14 -31.23
N THR A 271 15.64 -9.08 -30.50
CA THR A 271 16.99 -9.15 -31.09
C THR A 271 17.84 -10.28 -30.50
N LYS A 272 17.47 -10.83 -29.34
CA LYS A 272 18.25 -11.80 -28.57
C LYS A 272 17.58 -13.17 -28.44
N GLN A 273 16.43 -13.40 -29.05
CA GLN A 273 15.67 -14.66 -28.92
C GLN A 273 16.53 -15.89 -29.27
N HIS A 274 17.42 -15.77 -30.27
CA HIS A 274 18.29 -16.86 -30.72
C HIS A 274 19.24 -17.39 -29.61
N VAL A 275 19.49 -16.59 -28.56
CA VAL A 275 20.26 -16.94 -27.37
C VAL A 275 19.35 -17.18 -26.17
N ASN A 276 18.42 -16.28 -25.92
CA ASN A 276 17.55 -16.31 -24.73
C ASN A 276 16.57 -17.50 -24.72
N GLN A 277 16.32 -18.12 -25.89
CA GLN A 277 15.49 -19.34 -25.95
C GLN A 277 16.03 -20.53 -25.15
N TYR A 278 17.27 -20.47 -24.69
CA TYR A 278 17.90 -21.50 -23.86
C TYR A 278 17.84 -21.18 -22.35
N LEU A 279 17.23 -20.05 -21.95
CA LEU A 279 16.96 -19.75 -20.55
C LEU A 279 15.73 -20.52 -20.07
N ASP A 280 15.72 -20.85 -18.75
CA ASP A 280 14.65 -21.66 -18.16
C ASP A 280 13.29 -20.92 -18.16
N ASP A 281 13.29 -19.63 -17.82
CA ASP A 281 12.06 -18.82 -17.77
C ASP A 281 11.79 -18.09 -19.09
N ARG A 282 10.64 -18.33 -19.66
CA ARG A 282 10.20 -17.69 -20.92
C ARG A 282 9.16 -16.63 -20.62
N PRO A 283 9.16 -15.48 -21.35
CA PRO A 283 8.17 -14.43 -21.14
C PRO A 283 6.73 -14.90 -21.22
N ASP A 284 6.41 -15.81 -22.16
CA ASP A 284 5.03 -16.29 -22.35
C ASP A 284 4.57 -17.24 -21.23
N GLU A 285 5.45 -18.10 -20.74
CA GLU A 285 5.15 -18.97 -19.59
C GLU A 285 4.92 -18.16 -18.32
N MET A 286 5.74 -17.12 -18.11
CA MET A 286 5.57 -16.22 -16.97
C MET A 286 4.30 -15.37 -17.07
N GLU A 287 3.89 -15.00 -18.29
CA GLU A 287 2.61 -14.31 -18.52
C GLU A 287 1.42 -15.19 -18.13
N ASP A 288 1.42 -16.47 -18.50
CA ASP A 288 0.35 -17.42 -18.14
C ASP A 288 0.22 -17.56 -16.61
N GLU A 289 1.34 -17.64 -15.90
CA GLU A 289 1.35 -17.67 -14.43
C GLU A 289 0.85 -16.35 -13.84
N LEU A 290 1.28 -15.21 -14.40
CA LEU A 290 0.86 -13.89 -13.98
C LEU A 290 -0.65 -13.70 -14.17
N GLU A 291 -1.19 -14.08 -15.35
CA GLU A 291 -2.63 -13.99 -15.62
C GLU A 291 -3.45 -14.88 -14.68
N THR A 292 -2.97 -16.08 -14.39
CA THR A 292 -3.61 -16.97 -13.40
C THR A 292 -3.68 -16.32 -12.03
N LEU A 293 -2.59 -15.71 -11.57
CA LEU A 293 -2.53 -15.00 -10.30
C LEU A 293 -3.42 -13.75 -10.31
N ARG A 294 -3.40 -12.99 -11.41
CA ARG A 294 -4.21 -11.77 -11.61
C ARG A 294 -5.69 -12.07 -11.50
N LEU A 295 -6.18 -13.05 -12.26
CA LEU A 295 -7.59 -13.48 -12.25
C LEU A 295 -8.02 -13.98 -10.86
N LYS A 296 -7.18 -14.80 -10.19
CA LYS A 296 -7.43 -15.23 -8.81
C LYS A 296 -7.55 -14.03 -7.87
N SER A 297 -6.63 -13.08 -7.95
CA SER A 297 -6.59 -11.90 -7.08
C SER A 297 -7.79 -10.97 -7.32
N TYR A 298 -8.20 -10.79 -8.56
CA TYR A 298 -9.38 -9.98 -8.90
C TYR A 298 -10.67 -10.61 -8.36
N ARG A 299 -10.85 -11.92 -8.52
CA ARG A 299 -11.98 -12.65 -7.92
C ARG A 299 -12.02 -12.49 -6.39
N LEU A 300 -10.87 -12.59 -5.72
CA LEU A 300 -10.78 -12.39 -4.28
C LEU A 300 -11.12 -10.95 -3.87
N ALA A 301 -10.69 -9.96 -4.66
CA ALA A 301 -11.02 -8.57 -4.43
C ALA A 301 -12.53 -8.28 -4.54
N GLU A 302 -13.22 -8.92 -5.49
CA GLU A 302 -14.68 -8.87 -5.59
C GLU A 302 -15.36 -9.54 -4.39
N ALA A 303 -14.83 -10.68 -3.94
CA ALA A 303 -15.36 -11.39 -2.77
C ALA A 303 -15.19 -10.62 -1.44
N ILE A 304 -14.10 -9.85 -1.29
CA ILE A 304 -13.90 -8.96 -0.13
C ILE A 304 -14.82 -7.73 -0.21
N GLY A 305 -15.08 -7.23 -1.41
CA GLY A 305 -16.01 -6.13 -1.65
C GLY A 305 -15.64 -4.85 -0.89
N HIS A 306 -16.54 -4.39 -0.01
CA HIS A 306 -16.42 -3.12 0.72
C HIS A 306 -15.86 -3.25 2.14
N GLY A 307 -15.54 -4.45 2.59
CA GLY A 307 -15.19 -4.72 3.99
C GLY A 307 -16.42 -4.80 4.90
N ARG A 308 -16.24 -4.63 6.19
CA ARG A 308 -17.23 -4.76 7.27
C ARG A 308 -17.77 -6.17 7.53
N GLU A 309 -17.31 -7.15 6.76
CA GLU A 309 -17.54 -8.55 7.03
C GLU A 309 -16.19 -9.27 7.19
N ILE A 310 -16.09 -10.11 8.19
CA ILE A 310 -14.92 -10.98 8.34
C ILE A 310 -15.04 -12.07 7.27
N VAL A 311 -14.07 -12.10 6.37
CA VAL A 311 -14.02 -13.13 5.33
C VAL A 311 -13.82 -14.52 5.94
N SER A 312 -14.25 -15.57 5.23
CA SER A 312 -14.02 -16.94 5.67
C SER A 312 -12.52 -17.27 5.74
N LYS A 313 -12.17 -18.31 6.52
CA LYS A 313 -10.79 -18.77 6.64
C LYS A 313 -10.21 -19.19 5.28
N GLU A 314 -11.03 -19.75 4.42
CA GLU A 314 -10.67 -20.19 3.07
C GLU A 314 -10.31 -19.00 2.19
N ILE A 315 -11.12 -17.94 2.18
CA ILE A 315 -10.83 -16.70 1.44
C ILE A 315 -9.56 -16.04 1.98
N LEU A 316 -9.40 -15.95 3.31
CA LEU A 316 -8.18 -15.38 3.90
C LEU A 316 -6.95 -16.18 3.53
N ARG A 317 -7.03 -17.53 3.53
CA ARG A 317 -5.94 -18.40 3.07
C ARG A 317 -5.57 -18.12 1.62
N GLU A 318 -6.56 -18.07 0.71
CA GLU A 318 -6.32 -17.77 -0.70
C GLU A 318 -5.69 -16.37 -0.91
N VAL A 319 -6.08 -15.37 -0.11
CA VAL A 319 -5.47 -14.04 -0.11
C VAL A 319 -3.99 -14.10 0.27
N ILE A 320 -3.66 -14.84 1.34
CA ILE A 320 -2.28 -15.00 1.81
C ILE A 320 -1.44 -15.77 0.79
N GLU A 321 -1.99 -16.83 0.19
CA GLU A 321 -1.35 -17.58 -0.90
C GLU A 321 -1.07 -16.67 -2.12
N SER A 322 -2.06 -15.91 -2.57
CA SER A 322 -1.89 -14.98 -3.69
C SER A 322 -0.80 -13.95 -3.42
N ARG A 323 -0.73 -13.43 -2.18
CA ARG A 323 0.32 -12.49 -1.78
C ARG A 323 1.71 -13.16 -1.74
N ALA A 324 1.81 -14.41 -1.30
CA ALA A 324 3.06 -15.17 -1.33
C ALA A 324 3.50 -15.45 -2.78
N THR A 325 2.59 -15.94 -3.63
CA THR A 325 2.85 -16.19 -5.06
C THR A 325 3.29 -14.92 -5.79
N ALA A 326 2.66 -13.77 -5.54
CA ALA A 326 3.07 -12.49 -6.11
C ALA A 326 4.52 -12.12 -5.73
N SER A 327 4.93 -12.41 -4.50
CA SER A 327 6.31 -12.19 -4.05
C SER A 327 7.31 -13.10 -4.76
N GLU A 328 6.98 -14.38 -4.89
CA GLU A 328 7.85 -15.38 -5.51
C GLU A 328 7.97 -15.13 -7.01
N LEU A 329 6.85 -14.86 -7.68
CA LEU A 329 6.84 -14.57 -9.12
C LEU A 329 7.60 -13.29 -9.45
N SER A 330 7.45 -12.22 -8.65
CA SER A 330 8.19 -10.97 -8.87
C SER A 330 9.71 -11.15 -8.70
N LEU A 331 10.17 -11.95 -7.74
CA LEU A 331 11.59 -12.29 -7.58
C LEU A 331 12.09 -13.06 -8.81
N ARG A 332 11.37 -14.11 -9.23
CA ARG A 332 11.76 -14.94 -10.39
C ARG A 332 11.78 -14.10 -11.67
N ALA A 333 10.75 -13.28 -11.91
CA ALA A 333 10.67 -12.44 -13.10
C ALA A 333 11.81 -11.42 -13.19
N SER A 334 12.19 -10.80 -12.08
CA SER A 334 13.29 -9.84 -12.08
C SER A 334 14.66 -10.50 -12.26
N GLN A 335 14.87 -11.70 -11.69
CA GLN A 335 16.09 -12.48 -11.89
C GLN A 335 16.20 -12.96 -13.34
N SER A 336 15.11 -13.48 -13.91
CA SER A 336 15.06 -13.89 -15.32
C SER A 336 15.31 -12.71 -16.25
N LEU A 337 14.71 -11.55 -15.97
CA LEU A 337 14.97 -10.31 -16.72
C LEU A 337 16.45 -9.94 -16.75
N MET A 338 17.18 -10.08 -15.63
CA MET A 338 18.62 -9.84 -15.57
C MET A 338 19.39 -10.76 -16.51
N LEU A 339 19.01 -12.04 -16.57
CA LEU A 339 19.63 -13.03 -17.46
C LEU A 339 19.34 -12.74 -18.94
N HIS A 340 18.09 -12.38 -19.28
CA HIS A 340 17.71 -11.96 -20.62
C HIS A 340 18.46 -10.70 -21.08
N ALA A 341 18.65 -9.74 -20.18
CA ALA A 341 19.37 -8.51 -20.46
C ALA A 341 20.87 -8.74 -20.64
N GLY A 342 21.45 -9.70 -19.91
CA GLY A 342 22.89 -9.95 -19.90
C GLY A 342 23.67 -8.78 -19.28
N ALA A 343 24.85 -8.46 -19.81
CA ALA A 343 25.74 -7.46 -19.22
C ALA A 343 25.11 -6.07 -19.01
N ILE A 344 24.18 -5.66 -19.87
CA ILE A 344 23.47 -4.36 -19.71
C ILE A 344 22.56 -4.35 -18.47
N GLY A 345 22.07 -5.51 -18.06
CA GLY A 345 21.29 -5.65 -16.81
C GLY A 345 22.09 -5.29 -15.57
N TYR A 346 23.41 -5.52 -15.62
CA TYR A 346 24.33 -5.27 -14.50
C TYR A 346 24.81 -3.81 -14.37
N VAL A 347 24.30 -2.92 -15.25
CA VAL A 347 24.62 -1.49 -15.20
C VAL A 347 23.79 -0.81 -14.12
N HIS A 348 24.45 -0.18 -13.16
CA HIS A 348 23.79 0.56 -12.07
C HIS A 348 22.87 1.65 -12.62
N GLY A 349 21.67 1.75 -12.08
CA GLY A 349 20.63 2.71 -12.49
C GLY A 349 19.91 2.32 -13.78
N SER A 350 20.23 1.16 -14.39
CA SER A 350 19.40 0.63 -15.47
C SER A 350 18.01 0.21 -14.96
N VAL A 351 17.04 0.13 -15.85
CA VAL A 351 15.70 -0.37 -15.51
C VAL A 351 15.77 -1.80 -14.98
N TYR A 352 16.70 -2.61 -15.45
CA TYR A 352 16.90 -4.00 -15.04
C TYR A 352 17.41 -4.10 -13.59
N ASP A 353 18.47 -3.34 -13.28
CA ASP A 353 19.00 -3.18 -11.91
C ASP A 353 17.91 -2.72 -10.94
N ARG A 354 17.15 -1.69 -11.32
CA ARG A 354 16.05 -1.18 -10.52
C ARG A 354 15.01 -2.26 -10.24
N ARG A 355 14.53 -3.00 -11.25
CA ARG A 355 13.52 -4.07 -11.08
C ARG A 355 14.00 -5.18 -10.18
N LEU A 356 15.27 -5.56 -10.27
CA LEU A 356 15.86 -6.55 -9.36
C LEU A 356 15.82 -6.05 -7.90
N ARG A 357 16.24 -4.83 -7.63
CA ARG A 357 16.21 -4.25 -6.27
C ARG A 357 14.79 -4.11 -5.74
N GLU A 358 13.87 -3.62 -6.56
CA GLU A 358 12.45 -3.45 -6.23
C GLU A 358 11.76 -4.79 -5.90
N SER A 359 12.08 -5.88 -6.58
CA SER A 359 11.43 -7.18 -6.37
C SER A 359 11.67 -7.76 -4.98
N TYR A 360 12.85 -7.55 -4.41
CA TYR A 360 13.12 -7.93 -3.02
C TYR A 360 12.23 -7.18 -2.03
N PHE A 361 11.89 -5.91 -2.31
CA PHE A 361 10.96 -5.18 -1.47
C PHE A 361 9.56 -5.83 -1.49
N VAL A 362 9.05 -6.25 -2.64
CA VAL A 362 7.77 -6.97 -2.73
C VAL A 362 7.76 -8.20 -1.81
N ALA A 363 8.86 -8.94 -1.73
CA ALA A 363 8.97 -10.12 -0.88
C ALA A 363 9.20 -9.80 0.61
N MET A 364 9.70 -8.60 0.95
CA MET A 364 10.09 -8.22 2.32
C MET A 364 9.12 -7.27 3.00
N VAL A 365 8.29 -6.50 2.27
CA VAL A 365 7.30 -5.62 2.88
C VAL A 365 6.27 -6.43 3.69
N THR A 366 5.91 -5.93 4.87
CA THR A 366 5.05 -6.65 5.82
C THR A 366 3.59 -6.74 5.34
N PRO A 367 2.98 -7.95 5.32
CA PRO A 367 3.55 -9.24 5.75
C PRO A 367 4.54 -9.78 4.72
N ALA A 368 5.79 -9.99 5.16
CA ALA A 368 6.86 -10.51 4.31
C ALA A 368 6.62 -11.98 3.93
N LEU A 369 7.24 -12.47 2.85
CA LEU A 369 7.08 -13.84 2.37
C LEU A 369 7.28 -14.90 3.49
N LYS A 370 8.32 -14.74 4.33
CA LYS A 370 8.54 -15.64 5.48
C LYS A 370 7.41 -15.59 6.52
N HIS A 371 6.78 -14.42 6.70
CA HIS A 371 5.63 -14.23 7.57
C HIS A 371 4.39 -14.92 6.98
N LEU A 372 4.11 -14.69 5.69
CA LEU A 372 3.00 -15.34 4.97
C LEU A 372 3.11 -16.86 5.05
N ARG A 373 4.28 -17.44 4.78
CA ARG A 373 4.53 -18.89 4.87
C ARG A 373 4.32 -19.44 6.29
N LYS A 374 4.75 -18.69 7.34
CA LYS A 374 4.47 -19.06 8.74
C LYS A 374 2.97 -19.13 9.02
N VAL A 375 2.22 -18.11 8.58
CA VAL A 375 0.77 -18.07 8.78
C VAL A 375 0.08 -19.20 8.03
N LEU A 376 0.44 -19.45 6.76
CA LEU A 376 -0.12 -20.57 5.98
C LEU A 376 0.11 -21.92 6.64
N ALA A 377 1.32 -22.15 7.18
CA ALA A 377 1.63 -23.37 7.92
C ALA A 377 0.79 -23.55 9.20
N SER A 378 0.34 -22.46 9.81
CA SER A 378 -0.54 -22.51 10.99
C SER A 378 -2.04 -22.65 10.64
N MET A 379 -2.41 -22.48 9.38
CA MET A 379 -3.77 -22.65 8.88
C MET A 379 -4.02 -24.05 8.28
N SER A 380 -2.94 -24.84 8.14
CA SER A 380 -3.01 -26.25 7.75
C SER A 380 -3.37 -27.09 8.95
#